data_71ebc99e7349870ae928b9c2cbd5de11
#
_entry.id   71ebc99e7349870ae928b9c2cbd5de11
#
_cell.length_a   1.000
_cell.length_b   1.000
_cell.length_c   1.000
_cell.angle_alpha   90.00
_cell.angle_beta   90.00
_cell.angle_gamma   90.00
#
_symmetry.space_group_name_H-M   'P 1'
#
loop_
_entity.id
_entity.type
_entity.pdbx_description
1 polymer ?
#
loop_
_entity_poly.entity_id
_entity_poly.type
_entity_poly.pdbx_seq_one_letter_code
_entity_poly.pdbx_strand_id
1 'polypeptide(L)'
;MQERKQFTGKDIFSDIKDGLDYIWHQKEIFLLLLVASSVNFFFAAFEFLLPFSNRLYGVKGAYATILTLGAIGSILGALVANKMKSSMRILLFLLLMAGIGVFIMGLPLPPYLSFSGNLVCEFFVTIFDIHVFSQVQTKVEDDYLGRVLSTIYTLAVLFMPIAKGLMTWLPSVRMESFLLIGAGVILFSLLAQLVAKQLQSKEQ
;
A
#
# COMPACT_ATOMS: atom_id res chain seq x y z
N MET A 1 15.15 30.68 20.83
CA MET A 1 14.72 31.00 19.45
C MET A 1 15.54 30.12 18.53
N GLN A 2 14.97 29.04 18.03
CA GLN A 2 15.65 28.21 17.00
C GLN A 2 15.47 28.92 15.65
N GLU A 3 16.58 29.31 15.03
CA GLU A 3 16.59 29.84 13.67
C GLU A 3 15.96 28.81 12.73
N ARG A 4 14.89 29.19 12.05
CA ARG A 4 14.33 28.42 10.93
C ARG A 4 15.37 28.41 9.81
N LYS A 5 16.11 27.31 9.65
CA LYS A 5 16.89 27.06 8.44
C LYS A 5 15.94 27.13 7.22
N GLN A 6 16.19 28.09 6.34
CA GLN A 6 15.51 28.12 5.04
C GLN A 6 16.03 26.94 4.20
N PHE A 7 15.20 25.95 3.98
CA PHE A 7 15.52 24.82 3.11
C PHE A 7 15.55 25.30 1.66
N THR A 8 16.69 25.16 1.02
CA THR A 8 16.86 25.43 -0.40
C THR A 8 16.55 24.15 -1.18
N GLY A 9 16.04 24.25 -2.41
CA GLY A 9 15.72 23.07 -3.23
C GLY A 9 16.91 22.11 -3.42
N LYS A 10 18.15 22.61 -3.34
CA LYS A 10 19.38 21.78 -3.36
C LYS A 10 19.52 20.91 -2.11
N ASP A 11 19.08 21.39 -0.96
CA ASP A 11 19.13 20.63 0.30
C ASP A 11 18.16 19.45 0.26
N ILE A 12 16.97 19.65 -0.35
CA ILE A 12 15.96 18.59 -0.52
C ILE A 12 16.48 17.47 -1.44
N PHE A 13 17.11 17.82 -2.56
CA PHE A 13 17.72 16.83 -3.46
C PHE A 13 18.87 16.07 -2.81
N SER A 14 19.69 16.76 -2.02
CA SER A 14 20.77 16.12 -1.26
C SER A 14 20.21 15.14 -0.22
N ASP A 15 19.19 15.55 0.54
CA ASP A 15 18.56 14.70 1.56
C ASP A 15 17.90 13.44 0.94
N ILE A 16 17.24 13.59 -0.22
CA ILE A 16 16.68 12.44 -0.95
C ILE A 16 17.78 11.51 -1.43
N LYS A 17 18.88 12.05 -1.96
CA LYS A 17 20.02 11.27 -2.43
C LYS A 17 20.65 10.48 -1.28
N ASP A 18 20.89 11.14 -0.16
CA ASP A 18 21.48 10.51 1.03
C ASP A 18 20.54 9.43 1.61
N GLY A 19 19.23 9.69 1.60
CA GLY A 19 18.22 8.71 1.99
C GLY A 19 18.18 7.49 1.05
N LEU A 20 18.28 7.72 -0.27
CA LEU A 20 18.35 6.64 -1.26
C LEU A 20 19.62 5.80 -1.11
N ASP A 21 20.77 6.45 -0.90
CA ASP A 21 22.05 5.77 -0.73
C ASP A 21 22.03 4.90 0.54
N TYR A 22 21.49 5.43 1.64
CA TYR A 22 21.27 4.67 2.87
C TYR A 22 20.38 3.45 2.63
N ILE A 23 19.22 3.63 1.96
CA ILE A 23 18.27 2.55 1.65
C ILE A 23 18.93 1.49 0.77
N TRP A 24 19.73 1.90 -0.23
CA TRP A 24 20.39 0.98 -1.16
C TRP A 24 21.37 0.02 -0.46
N HIS A 25 22.03 0.50 0.60
CA HIS A 25 22.96 -0.31 1.38
C HIS A 25 22.27 -1.18 2.44
N GLN A 26 20.99 -0.93 2.75
CA GLN A 26 20.19 -1.65 3.74
C GLN A 26 19.12 -2.52 3.06
N LYS A 27 19.47 -3.79 2.78
CA LYS A 27 18.58 -4.73 2.03
C LYS A 27 17.15 -4.83 2.59
N GLU A 28 16.99 -4.84 3.92
CA GLU A 28 15.67 -4.95 4.54
C GLU A 28 14.82 -3.70 4.33
N ILE A 29 15.45 -2.51 4.43
CA ILE A 29 14.77 -1.23 4.19
C ILE A 29 14.44 -1.06 2.72
N PHE A 30 15.33 -1.49 1.83
CA PHE A 30 15.07 -1.51 0.39
C PHE A 30 13.88 -2.40 0.02
N LEU A 31 13.76 -3.59 0.62
CA LEU A 31 12.60 -4.46 0.42
C LEU A 31 11.31 -3.83 0.97
N LEU A 32 11.36 -3.16 2.12
CA LEU A 32 10.22 -2.41 2.65
C LEU A 32 9.78 -1.32 1.69
N LEU A 33 10.72 -0.56 1.12
CA LEU A 33 10.45 0.47 0.13
C LEU A 33 9.80 -0.10 -1.12
N LEU A 34 10.33 -1.19 -1.67
CA LEU A 34 9.76 -1.86 -2.84
C LEU A 34 8.32 -2.31 -2.58
N VAL A 35 8.09 -2.96 -1.44
CA VAL A 35 6.75 -3.43 -1.07
C VAL A 35 5.79 -2.25 -0.89
N ALA A 36 6.18 -1.23 -0.12
CA ALA A 36 5.36 -0.04 0.11
C ALA A 36 5.03 0.70 -1.20
N SER A 37 6.01 0.89 -2.09
CA SER A 37 5.80 1.54 -3.39
C SER A 37 4.86 0.75 -4.29
N SER A 38 5.00 -0.59 -4.33
CA SER A 38 4.11 -1.46 -5.10
C SER A 38 2.68 -1.43 -4.56
N VAL A 39 2.52 -1.41 -3.24
CA VAL A 39 1.22 -1.25 -2.58
C VAL A 39 0.56 0.05 -3.02
N ASN A 40 1.26 1.18 -2.91
CA ASN A 40 0.73 2.48 -3.32
C ASN A 40 0.33 2.52 -4.80
N PHE A 41 1.09 1.85 -5.68
CA PHE A 41 0.72 1.71 -7.09
C PHE A 41 -0.63 1.01 -7.27
N PHE A 42 -0.79 -0.18 -6.71
CA PHE A 42 -2.01 -0.96 -6.85
C PHE A 42 -3.22 -0.29 -6.18
N PHE A 43 -3.03 0.29 -4.99
CA PHE A 43 -4.11 0.97 -4.28
C PHE A 43 -4.51 2.28 -4.93
N ALA A 44 -3.59 3.02 -5.55
CA ALA A 44 -3.95 4.18 -6.35
C ALA A 44 -4.80 3.81 -7.59
N ALA A 45 -4.49 2.67 -8.23
CA ALA A 45 -5.33 2.12 -9.30
C ALA A 45 -6.72 1.69 -8.77
N PHE A 46 -6.77 1.06 -7.61
CA PHE A 46 -8.02 0.68 -6.94
C PHE A 46 -8.88 1.91 -6.58
N GLU A 47 -8.30 2.91 -5.93
CA GLU A 47 -8.99 4.17 -5.58
C GLU A 47 -9.57 4.87 -6.82
N PHE A 48 -8.89 4.79 -7.97
CA PHE A 48 -9.40 5.35 -9.21
C PHE A 48 -10.73 4.73 -9.64
N LEU A 49 -10.98 3.46 -9.30
CA LEU A 49 -12.22 2.75 -9.64
C LEU A 49 -13.39 3.12 -8.72
N LEU A 50 -13.13 3.47 -7.47
CA LEU A 50 -14.17 3.65 -6.45
C LEU A 50 -15.29 4.64 -6.85
N PRO A 51 -15.02 5.82 -7.45
CA PRO A 51 -16.07 6.75 -7.86
C PRO A 51 -17.04 6.18 -8.91
N PHE A 52 -16.64 5.15 -9.65
CA PHE A 52 -17.47 4.50 -10.65
C PHE A 52 -18.40 3.43 -10.07
N SER A 53 -18.31 3.13 -8.78
CA SER A 53 -19.03 2.04 -8.12
C SER A 53 -20.55 2.12 -8.28
N ASN A 54 -21.14 3.32 -8.24
CA ASN A 54 -22.59 3.47 -8.45
C ASN A 54 -23.03 2.92 -9.81
N ARG A 55 -22.25 3.16 -10.85
CA ARG A 55 -22.50 2.66 -12.21
C ARG A 55 -22.19 1.19 -12.35
N LEU A 56 -21.05 0.76 -11.78
CA LEU A 56 -20.55 -0.61 -11.91
C LEU A 56 -21.50 -1.63 -11.25
N TYR A 57 -21.98 -1.31 -10.06
CA TYR A 57 -22.88 -2.20 -9.31
C TYR A 57 -24.38 -1.94 -9.60
N GLY A 58 -24.72 -0.87 -10.33
CA GLY A 58 -26.10 -0.50 -10.57
C GLY A 58 -26.88 -0.07 -9.32
N VAL A 59 -26.15 0.29 -8.25
CA VAL A 59 -26.72 0.64 -6.93
C VAL A 59 -26.43 2.10 -6.61
N LYS A 60 -27.49 2.88 -6.42
CA LYS A 60 -27.37 4.27 -5.97
C LYS A 60 -26.77 4.29 -4.54
N GLY A 61 -25.72 5.06 -4.34
CA GLY A 61 -25.02 5.15 -3.05
C GLY A 61 -23.96 4.06 -2.81
N ALA A 62 -23.69 3.17 -3.78
CA ALA A 62 -22.65 2.14 -3.66
C ALA A 62 -21.29 2.74 -3.25
N TYR A 63 -20.89 3.85 -3.87
CA TYR A 63 -19.63 4.53 -3.54
C TYR A 63 -19.55 4.93 -2.06
N ALA A 64 -20.60 5.59 -1.55
CA ALA A 64 -20.65 5.99 -0.14
C ALA A 64 -20.64 4.77 0.81
N THR A 65 -21.40 3.72 0.47
CA THR A 65 -21.42 2.49 1.27
C THR A 65 -20.04 1.81 1.32
N ILE A 66 -19.37 1.71 0.17
CA ILE A 66 -18.01 1.14 0.09
C ILE A 66 -17.04 1.93 0.96
N LEU A 67 -17.06 3.28 0.86
CA LEU A 67 -16.18 4.12 1.69
C LEU A 67 -16.48 3.97 3.19
N THR A 68 -17.76 3.87 3.57
CA THR A 68 -18.14 3.67 4.97
C THR A 68 -17.63 2.32 5.49
N LEU A 69 -17.78 1.25 4.73
CA LEU A 69 -17.26 -0.06 5.08
C LEU A 69 -15.74 -0.06 5.17
N GLY A 70 -15.06 0.64 4.26
CA GLY A 70 -13.62 0.85 4.32
C GLY A 70 -13.19 1.56 5.59
N ALA A 71 -13.84 2.66 5.96
CA ALA A 71 -13.56 3.40 7.19
C ALA A 71 -13.71 2.51 8.45
N ILE A 72 -14.77 1.68 8.48
CA ILE A 72 -14.96 0.70 9.55
C ILE A 72 -13.80 -0.31 9.56
N GLY A 73 -13.42 -0.83 8.39
CA GLY A 73 -12.28 -1.74 8.25
C GLY A 73 -10.99 -1.13 8.79
N SER A 74 -10.67 0.12 8.41
CA SER A 74 -9.48 0.84 8.88
C SER A 74 -9.47 1.03 10.40
N ILE A 75 -10.59 1.42 11.00
CA ILE A 75 -10.70 1.57 12.47
C ILE A 75 -10.42 0.23 13.16
N LEU A 76 -11.07 -0.85 12.70
CA LEU A 76 -10.87 -2.18 13.26
C LEU A 76 -9.42 -2.66 13.07
N GLY A 77 -8.82 -2.40 11.91
CA GLY A 77 -7.42 -2.70 11.62
C GLY A 77 -6.47 -2.00 12.59
N ALA A 78 -6.67 -0.70 12.80
CA ALA A 78 -5.85 0.08 13.73
C ALA A 78 -5.92 -0.45 15.18
N LEU A 79 -7.10 -0.90 15.64
CA LEU A 79 -7.28 -1.47 16.97
C LEU A 79 -6.56 -2.82 17.16
N VAL A 80 -6.39 -3.58 16.08
CA VAL A 80 -5.76 -4.90 16.09
C VAL A 80 -4.26 -4.83 15.86
N ALA A 81 -3.77 -3.82 15.13
CA ALA A 81 -2.38 -3.70 14.69
C ALA A 81 -1.37 -3.90 15.85
N ASN A 82 -1.61 -3.29 17.00
CA ASN A 82 -0.71 -3.36 18.15
C ASN A 82 -0.59 -4.77 18.78
N LYS A 83 -1.50 -5.70 18.44
CA LYS A 83 -1.48 -7.08 18.95
C LYS A 83 -0.67 -8.01 18.05
N MET A 84 -0.27 -7.57 16.87
CA MET A 84 0.46 -8.38 15.90
C MET A 84 1.95 -8.06 15.93
N LYS A 85 2.79 -9.08 15.76
CA LYS A 85 4.23 -8.89 15.60
C LYS A 85 4.51 -8.33 14.20
N SER A 86 5.43 -7.37 14.11
CA SER A 86 5.87 -6.82 12.83
C SER A 86 6.99 -7.69 12.24
N SER A 87 6.75 -8.25 11.06
CA SER A 87 7.77 -8.97 10.28
C SER A 87 7.45 -8.88 8.78
N MET A 88 8.44 -9.04 7.92
CA MET A 88 8.25 -9.04 6.48
C MET A 88 7.23 -10.09 6.02
N ARG A 89 7.23 -11.28 6.60
CA ARG A 89 6.25 -12.33 6.28
C ARG A 89 4.82 -11.91 6.61
N ILE A 90 4.63 -11.25 7.76
CA ILE A 90 3.32 -10.75 8.17
C ILE A 90 2.89 -9.61 7.24
N LEU A 91 3.78 -8.69 6.88
CA LEU A 91 3.47 -7.62 5.92
C LEU A 91 2.96 -8.19 4.59
N LEU A 92 3.66 -9.16 4.02
CA LEU A 92 3.26 -9.79 2.77
C LEU A 92 1.95 -10.59 2.90
N PHE A 93 1.69 -11.21 4.04
CA PHE A 93 0.40 -11.85 4.32
C PHE A 93 -0.75 -10.84 4.41
N LEU A 94 -0.55 -9.71 5.09
CA LEU A 94 -1.54 -8.64 5.18
C LEU A 94 -1.86 -8.09 3.79
N LEU A 95 -0.85 -7.91 2.96
CA LEU A 95 -1.01 -7.47 1.58
C LEU A 95 -1.79 -8.49 0.73
N LEU A 96 -1.52 -9.78 0.91
CA LEU A 96 -2.28 -10.86 0.27
C LEU A 96 -3.77 -10.77 0.63
N MET A 97 -4.08 -10.62 1.92
CA MET A 97 -5.46 -10.50 2.40
C MET A 97 -6.15 -9.24 1.88
N ALA A 98 -5.44 -8.13 1.82
CA ALA A 98 -5.94 -6.90 1.21
C ALA A 98 -6.27 -7.08 -0.28
N GLY A 99 -5.38 -7.75 -1.02
CA GLY A 99 -5.61 -8.11 -2.42
C GLY A 99 -6.85 -9.00 -2.63
N ILE A 100 -7.08 -9.95 -1.72
CA ILE A 100 -8.30 -10.77 -1.71
C ILE A 100 -9.54 -9.88 -1.50
N GLY A 101 -9.48 -8.89 -0.61
CA GLY A 101 -10.56 -7.92 -0.41
C GLY A 101 -10.91 -7.17 -1.71
N VAL A 102 -9.91 -6.65 -2.43
CA VAL A 102 -10.12 -5.99 -3.72
C VAL A 102 -10.67 -6.98 -4.76
N PHE A 103 -10.15 -8.21 -4.78
CA PHE A 103 -10.61 -9.25 -5.71
C PHE A 103 -12.10 -9.61 -5.51
N ILE A 104 -12.56 -9.71 -4.25
CA ILE A 104 -13.97 -9.96 -3.90
C ILE A 104 -14.87 -8.87 -4.52
N MET A 105 -14.44 -7.61 -4.55
CA MET A 105 -15.21 -6.53 -5.13
C MET A 105 -15.47 -6.71 -6.64
N GLY A 106 -14.62 -7.41 -7.34
CA GLY A 106 -14.79 -7.68 -8.79
C GLY A 106 -15.59 -8.94 -9.11
N LEU A 107 -15.92 -9.77 -8.10
CA LEU A 107 -16.69 -11.00 -8.32
C LEU A 107 -18.16 -10.68 -8.63
N PRO A 108 -18.85 -11.52 -9.42
CA PRO A 108 -20.29 -11.39 -9.72
C PRO A 108 -21.15 -11.82 -8.52
N LEU A 109 -20.99 -11.12 -7.40
CA LEU A 109 -21.71 -11.34 -6.15
C LEU A 109 -22.82 -10.29 -5.98
N PRO A 110 -23.80 -10.53 -5.08
CA PRO A 110 -24.72 -9.47 -4.68
C PRO A 110 -23.95 -8.23 -4.22
N PRO A 111 -24.37 -7.00 -4.61
CA PRO A 111 -23.59 -5.77 -4.42
C PRO A 111 -23.10 -5.58 -2.98
N TYR A 112 -23.95 -5.78 -1.99
CA TYR A 112 -23.56 -5.60 -0.58
C TYR A 112 -22.48 -6.59 -0.11
N LEU A 113 -22.47 -7.79 -0.69
CA LEU A 113 -21.43 -8.77 -0.41
C LEU A 113 -20.10 -8.35 -1.07
N SER A 114 -20.16 -7.83 -2.31
CA SER A 114 -18.97 -7.25 -2.97
C SER A 114 -18.40 -6.05 -2.20
N PHE A 115 -19.26 -5.19 -1.64
CA PHE A 115 -18.82 -4.03 -0.86
C PHE A 115 -18.05 -4.41 0.40
N SER A 116 -18.34 -5.58 1.00
CA SER A 116 -17.57 -6.09 2.14
C SER A 116 -16.09 -6.34 1.81
N GLY A 117 -15.78 -6.52 0.53
CA GLY A 117 -14.40 -6.61 0.06
C GLY A 117 -13.56 -5.38 0.42
N ASN A 118 -14.15 -4.17 0.38
CA ASN A 118 -13.44 -2.96 0.81
C ASN A 118 -13.20 -2.93 2.33
N LEU A 119 -14.11 -3.43 3.14
CA LEU A 119 -13.89 -3.58 4.58
C LEU A 119 -12.67 -4.48 4.86
N VAL A 120 -12.62 -5.64 4.18
CA VAL A 120 -11.48 -6.57 4.30
C VAL A 120 -10.19 -5.92 3.81
N CYS A 121 -10.22 -5.26 2.66
CA CYS A 121 -9.09 -4.55 2.08
C CYS A 121 -8.52 -3.53 3.08
N GLU A 122 -9.32 -2.59 3.50
CA GLU A 122 -8.91 -1.49 4.38
C GLU A 122 -8.48 -1.95 5.78
N PHE A 123 -9.10 -3.03 6.29
CA PHE A 123 -8.66 -3.64 7.54
C PHE A 123 -7.20 -4.09 7.45
N PHE A 124 -6.85 -4.84 6.42
CA PHE A 124 -5.50 -5.38 6.27
C PHE A 124 -4.48 -4.35 5.81
N VAL A 125 -4.87 -3.39 4.96
CA VAL A 125 -4.02 -2.27 4.54
C VAL A 125 -3.63 -1.40 5.73
N THR A 126 -4.57 -1.05 6.59
CA THR A 126 -4.28 -0.24 7.78
C THR A 126 -3.29 -0.93 8.72
N ILE A 127 -3.44 -2.24 8.95
CA ILE A 127 -2.46 -2.99 9.75
C ILE A 127 -1.09 -2.98 9.05
N PHE A 128 -1.07 -3.19 7.73
CA PHE A 128 0.13 -3.17 6.92
C PHE A 128 0.87 -1.83 7.06
N ASP A 129 0.19 -0.70 6.86
CA ASP A 129 0.77 0.64 6.92
C ASP A 129 1.38 0.94 8.29
N ILE A 130 0.66 0.61 9.37
CA ILE A 130 1.16 0.78 10.74
C ILE A 130 2.44 -0.02 10.96
N HIS A 131 2.49 -1.26 10.46
CA HIS A 131 3.66 -2.12 10.61
C HIS A 131 4.83 -1.70 9.72
N VAL A 132 4.59 -1.24 8.49
CA VAL A 132 5.65 -0.67 7.63
C VAL A 132 6.29 0.53 8.31
N PHE A 133 5.47 1.46 8.79
CA PHE A 133 5.94 2.66 9.48
C PHE A 133 6.75 2.31 10.74
N SER A 134 6.25 1.37 11.56
CA SER A 134 6.94 0.89 12.75
C SER A 134 8.28 0.22 12.42
N GLN A 135 8.35 -0.59 11.35
CA GLN A 135 9.60 -1.23 10.94
C GLN A 135 10.65 -0.21 10.47
N VAL A 136 10.25 0.82 9.73
CA VAL A 136 11.17 1.88 9.33
C VAL A 136 11.71 2.59 10.57
N GLN A 137 10.83 2.96 11.51
CA GLN A 137 11.25 3.65 12.73
C GLN A 137 12.18 2.82 13.63
N THR A 138 12.03 1.50 13.64
CA THR A 138 12.84 0.62 14.50
C THR A 138 14.15 0.16 13.87
N LYS A 139 14.26 0.22 12.53
CA LYS A 139 15.43 -0.29 11.80
C LYS A 139 16.37 0.79 11.27
N VAL A 140 15.89 2.02 11.19
CA VAL A 140 16.67 3.15 10.70
C VAL A 140 17.28 3.89 11.88
N GLU A 141 18.55 4.25 11.79
CA GLU A 141 19.24 5.08 12.76
C GLU A 141 18.58 6.45 12.86
N ASP A 142 18.51 7.03 14.07
CA ASP A 142 17.81 8.28 14.35
C ASP A 142 18.28 9.44 13.44
N ASP A 143 19.58 9.50 13.13
CA ASP A 143 20.17 10.53 12.29
C ASP A 143 19.70 10.47 10.82
N TYR A 144 19.28 9.29 10.34
CA TYR A 144 18.79 9.06 8.98
C TYR A 144 17.27 8.91 8.89
N LEU A 145 16.57 8.77 10.01
CA LEU A 145 15.14 8.45 10.04
C LEU A 145 14.30 9.44 9.23
N GLY A 146 14.53 10.74 9.39
CA GLY A 146 13.80 11.77 8.66
C GLY A 146 14.03 11.69 7.15
N ARG A 147 15.28 11.46 6.70
CA ARG A 147 15.65 11.33 5.28
C ARG A 147 15.07 10.07 4.66
N VAL A 148 15.16 8.95 5.35
CA VAL A 148 14.62 7.66 4.90
C VAL A 148 13.10 7.73 4.78
N LEU A 149 12.40 8.26 5.80
CA LEU A 149 10.95 8.43 5.76
C LEU A 149 10.52 9.35 4.61
N SER A 150 11.16 10.51 4.45
CA SER A 150 10.82 11.43 3.35
C SER A 150 11.06 10.79 1.99
N THR A 151 12.12 10.00 1.82
CA THR A 151 12.42 9.27 0.59
C THR A 151 11.38 8.20 0.30
N ILE A 152 11.01 7.39 1.30
CA ILE A 152 9.96 6.36 1.16
C ILE A 152 8.63 7.00 0.76
N TYR A 153 8.21 8.07 1.45
CA TYR A 153 6.97 8.76 1.11
C TYR A 153 7.00 9.38 -0.28
N THR A 154 8.11 10.02 -0.67
CA THR A 154 8.24 10.63 -1.99
C THR A 154 8.13 9.59 -3.09
N LEU A 155 8.85 8.47 -2.96
CA LEU A 155 8.79 7.39 -3.95
C LEU A 155 7.43 6.70 -3.97
N ALA A 156 6.85 6.42 -2.80
CA ALA A 156 5.52 5.81 -2.71
C ALA A 156 4.46 6.69 -3.41
N VAL A 157 4.46 8.00 -3.17
CA VAL A 157 3.53 8.94 -3.81
C VAL A 157 3.79 9.08 -5.31
N LEU A 158 5.04 8.97 -5.77
CA LEU A 158 5.39 9.07 -7.18
C LEU A 158 4.73 7.98 -8.04
N PHE A 159 4.51 6.80 -7.50
CA PHE A 159 3.85 5.70 -8.20
C PHE A 159 2.33 5.88 -8.34
N MET A 160 1.70 6.71 -7.50
CA MET A 160 0.25 6.94 -7.56
C MET A 160 -0.21 7.61 -8.88
N PRO A 161 0.39 8.73 -9.36
CA PRO A 161 0.04 9.33 -10.64
C PRO A 161 0.24 8.38 -11.82
N ILE A 162 1.28 7.55 -11.76
CA ILE A 162 1.57 6.55 -12.81
C ILE A 162 0.44 5.53 -12.87
N ALA A 163 0.02 4.99 -11.73
CA ALA A 163 -1.07 4.03 -11.64
C ALA A 163 -2.39 4.64 -12.15
N LYS A 164 -2.75 5.84 -11.68
CA LYS A 164 -3.97 6.53 -12.10
C LYS A 164 -3.92 6.90 -13.59
N GLY A 165 -2.76 7.30 -14.11
CA GLY A 165 -2.54 7.55 -15.53
C GLY A 165 -2.75 6.30 -16.39
N LEU A 166 -2.21 5.14 -15.98
CA LEU A 166 -2.44 3.87 -16.67
C LEU A 166 -3.93 3.48 -16.68
N MET A 167 -4.65 3.73 -15.59
CA MET A 167 -6.08 3.45 -15.51
C MET A 167 -6.91 4.29 -16.49
N THR A 168 -6.46 5.49 -16.86
CA THR A 168 -7.17 6.32 -17.85
C THR A 168 -7.05 5.77 -19.28
N TRP A 169 -6.08 4.90 -19.56
CA TRP A 169 -5.90 4.25 -20.85
C TRP A 169 -6.78 3.02 -21.03
N LEU A 170 -7.45 2.58 -19.99
CA LEU A 170 -8.44 1.50 -20.11
C LEU A 170 -9.62 1.98 -20.96
N PRO A 171 -10.04 1.21 -21.98
CA PRO A 171 -11.14 1.60 -22.87
C PRO A 171 -12.48 1.74 -22.15
N SER A 172 -12.65 1.07 -21.02
CA SER A 172 -13.80 1.22 -20.13
C SER A 172 -13.48 0.69 -18.74
N VAL A 173 -13.98 1.38 -17.71
CA VAL A 173 -13.96 0.88 -16.32
C VAL A 173 -15.08 -0.15 -16.16
N ARG A 174 -14.73 -1.37 -15.77
CA ARG A 174 -15.61 -2.52 -15.59
C ARG A 174 -15.38 -3.18 -14.23
N MET A 175 -16.30 -4.08 -13.85
CA MET A 175 -16.15 -4.90 -12.63
C MET A 175 -14.87 -5.73 -12.63
N GLU A 176 -14.48 -6.27 -13.80
CA GLU A 176 -13.26 -7.05 -13.99
C GLU A 176 -11.98 -6.25 -13.66
N SER A 177 -12.04 -4.92 -13.69
CA SER A 177 -10.92 -4.08 -13.28
C SER A 177 -10.54 -4.29 -11.82
N PHE A 178 -11.51 -4.52 -10.93
CA PHE A 178 -11.24 -4.89 -9.53
C PHE A 178 -10.58 -6.27 -9.44
N LEU A 179 -11.02 -7.26 -10.26
CA LEU A 179 -10.38 -8.58 -10.32
C LEU A 179 -8.91 -8.48 -10.75
N LEU A 180 -8.63 -7.68 -11.78
CA LEU A 180 -7.26 -7.51 -12.29
C LEU A 180 -6.34 -6.88 -11.24
N ILE A 181 -6.80 -5.82 -10.56
CA ILE A 181 -6.02 -5.17 -9.52
C ILE A 181 -5.83 -6.11 -8.34
N GLY A 182 -6.90 -6.74 -7.84
CA GLY A 182 -6.82 -7.68 -6.74
C GLY A 182 -5.90 -8.87 -7.04
N ALA A 183 -6.01 -9.46 -8.24
CA ALA A 183 -5.11 -10.51 -8.69
C ALA A 183 -3.65 -10.02 -8.78
N GLY A 184 -3.43 -8.80 -9.26
CA GLY A 184 -2.09 -8.18 -9.30
C GLY A 184 -1.48 -8.06 -7.90
N VAL A 185 -2.23 -7.59 -6.91
CA VAL A 185 -1.78 -7.50 -5.51
C VAL A 185 -1.48 -8.88 -4.94
N ILE A 186 -2.35 -9.86 -5.18
CA ILE A 186 -2.17 -11.26 -4.73
C ILE A 186 -0.89 -11.85 -5.33
N LEU A 187 -0.73 -11.75 -6.65
CA LEU A 187 0.46 -12.27 -7.34
C LEU A 187 1.73 -11.60 -6.87
N PHE A 188 1.72 -10.28 -6.74
CA PHE A 188 2.86 -9.52 -6.21
C PHE A 188 3.22 -10.01 -4.80
N SER A 189 2.23 -10.14 -3.91
CA SER A 189 2.45 -10.61 -2.54
C SER A 189 3.05 -12.02 -2.50
N LEU A 190 2.54 -12.96 -3.31
CA LEU A 190 3.06 -14.32 -3.40
C LEU A 190 4.49 -14.36 -3.94
N LEU A 191 4.78 -13.62 -5.00
CA LEU A 191 6.13 -13.51 -5.56
C LEU A 191 7.11 -12.92 -4.55
N ALA A 192 6.73 -11.84 -3.87
CA ALA A 192 7.55 -11.23 -2.84
C ALA A 192 7.81 -12.18 -1.65
N GLN A 193 6.83 -13.02 -1.27
CA GLN A 193 7.04 -14.06 -0.25
C GLN A 193 8.08 -15.11 -0.69
N LEU A 194 8.04 -15.54 -1.94
CA LEU A 194 9.02 -16.49 -2.48
C LEU A 194 10.43 -15.90 -2.49
N VAL A 195 10.58 -14.64 -2.91
CA VAL A 195 11.86 -13.94 -2.90
C VAL A 195 12.38 -13.77 -1.48
N ALA A 196 11.54 -13.32 -0.54
CA ALA A 196 11.91 -13.15 0.86
C ALA A 196 12.37 -14.46 1.50
N LYS A 197 11.72 -15.59 1.17
CA LYS A 197 12.13 -16.92 1.65
C LYS A 197 13.49 -17.34 1.10
N GLN A 198 13.77 -17.09 -0.19
CA GLN A 198 15.05 -17.43 -0.82
C GLN A 198 16.22 -16.62 -0.23
N LEU A 199 15.99 -15.34 0.09
CA LEU A 199 17.01 -14.50 0.71
C LEU A 199 17.37 -15.00 2.12
N GLN A 200 16.39 -15.40 2.92
CA GLN A 200 16.63 -15.97 4.25
C GLN A 200 17.35 -17.32 4.23
N SER A 201 17.13 -18.15 3.18
CA SER A 201 17.80 -19.45 3.08
C SER A 201 19.26 -19.37 2.62
N LYS A 202 19.73 -18.21 2.13
CA LYS A 202 21.13 -17.97 1.75
C LYS A 202 21.98 -17.37 2.86
N GLU A 203 21.35 -16.91 3.93
CA GLU A 203 22.02 -16.33 5.10
C GLU A 203 22.20 -17.35 6.25
N GLN A 204 21.66 -18.57 6.11
CA GLN A 204 21.89 -19.73 6.98
C GLN A 204 22.92 -20.68 6.37
#